data_c06f66fd0cef61a938a82d5aee665585
#
_entry.id   c06f66fd0cef61a938a82d5aee665585
#
_cell.length_a   1.000
_cell.length_b   1.000
_cell.length_c   1.000
_cell.angle_alpha   90.00
_cell.angle_beta   90.00
_cell.angle_gamma   90.00
#
_symmetry.space_group_name_H-M   'P 1'
#
loop_
_entity.id
_entity.type
_entity.pdbx_description
1 polymer ?
#
loop_
_entity_poly.entity_id
_entity_poly.type
_entity_poly.pdbx_seq_one_letter_code
_entity_poly.pdbx_strand_id
1 'polypeptide(L)'
;MLESKHMHIRFSLEGDHLCIPLDKKMEFLVILHVQRVNSIHLVQDMDATAFLLDSDGVLNTGMAIARDIKGKRDRVVAVISNESTMAGQLYEAMSNAGYLDSDMVVILNDSRQSLHPKLEESPKTPINALSSTLSKLQSSKLFRKWREVAKGLTKRIGKGMYEWAAKVDEYARGMIGPLGSTLFEELGLYYIGPVDGHNIEDLICVLNQVASLDSTGPVLVHVITKEDKVLPNEKPIGISNKYKEDPYEMDPQPSNHTQTYSDRFAEALTMEAQIDKDIIVVHAGMGMESSLKLFQQKFPDRLFDVGMAEQHAVTFSAGLSCGGLKPFCIIPSTFLQRAYDQVVHDVDRQKIPVRFVIPSAGLVGSDGPTNCGAFDITFMSCLPNMIVMAPSDEIELANMVATASCIDDRPVCFRYPRGAIVKSNSSLCHGVPIEIGKGRILVEGKDIALLGYGAMVQNCLRAHSLLSELGIEVTVADARFCKPLDIKLVRQLCQNHSFLITVEEGSIGGFGSHVAQFITLDGKLDGSIKWRPIVLPDNYIEHASPMEQLALAGLTGHHIAATALSLLGRTREALLLMC
;
A
#
# COMPACT_ATOMS: atom_id res chain seq x y z
N MET A 1 -13.87 45.50 12.42
CA MET A 1 -13.33 44.31 13.13
C MET A 1 -13.28 43.18 12.10
N LEU A 2 -12.15 42.98 11.49
CA LEU A 2 -11.90 41.89 10.56
C LEU A 2 -11.10 40.85 11.36
N GLU A 3 -11.77 39.78 11.76
CA GLU A 3 -11.12 38.64 12.39
C GLU A 3 -10.20 37.96 11.36
N SER A 4 -8.93 37.91 11.67
CA SER A 4 -7.95 37.16 10.89
C SER A 4 -8.20 35.66 11.07
N LYS A 5 -8.77 35.01 10.07
CA LYS A 5 -8.79 33.56 10.01
C LYS A 5 -7.36 33.08 9.75
N HIS A 6 -6.75 32.43 10.72
CA HIS A 6 -5.46 31.77 10.55
C HIS A 6 -5.70 30.38 9.93
N MET A 7 -4.97 30.11 8.88
CA MET A 7 -4.94 28.80 8.23
C MET A 7 -3.95 27.91 8.97
N HIS A 8 -4.37 26.72 9.37
CA HIS A 8 -3.51 25.72 9.96
C HIS A 8 -3.52 24.48 9.08
N ILE A 9 -2.34 24.04 8.64
CA ILE A 9 -2.17 22.72 8.05
C ILE A 9 -1.82 21.77 9.20
N ARG A 10 -2.68 20.78 9.45
CA ARG A 10 -2.42 19.73 10.42
C ARG A 10 -1.75 18.57 9.75
N PHE A 11 -0.55 18.23 10.20
CA PHE A 11 0.10 16.97 9.89
C PHE A 11 -0.02 16.07 11.12
N SER A 12 -0.48 14.84 10.92
CA SER A 12 -0.43 13.82 11.96
C SER A 12 0.85 13.01 11.73
N LEU A 13 1.86 13.30 12.53
CA LEU A 13 3.02 12.44 12.71
C LEU A 13 2.85 11.84 14.10
N GLU A 14 2.79 10.52 14.21
CA GLU A 14 2.79 9.74 15.46
C GLU A 14 2.75 10.57 16.77
N GLY A 15 1.54 10.98 17.19
CA GLY A 15 1.32 11.60 18.49
C GLY A 15 1.60 13.09 18.63
N ASP A 16 2.37 13.72 17.75
CA ASP A 16 2.68 15.15 17.80
C ASP A 16 2.02 15.91 16.64
N HIS A 17 1.10 16.81 16.99
CA HIS A 17 0.47 17.71 16.04
C HIS A 17 1.35 18.93 15.82
N LEU A 18 2.04 18.99 14.69
CA LEU A 18 2.74 20.20 14.28
C LEU A 18 1.74 21.14 13.60
N CYS A 19 1.34 22.22 14.27
CA CYS A 19 0.57 23.31 13.69
C CYS A 19 1.53 24.41 13.26
N ILE A 20 1.63 24.69 11.97
CA ILE A 20 2.40 25.83 11.45
C ILE A 20 1.42 26.93 11.07
N PRO A 21 1.46 28.10 11.73
CA PRO A 21 0.64 29.24 11.32
C PRO A 21 1.18 29.82 10.01
N LEU A 22 0.31 29.94 9.01
CA LEU A 22 0.62 30.58 7.75
C LEU A 22 0.18 32.05 7.80
N ASP A 23 1.13 32.97 7.65
CA ASP A 23 0.81 34.39 7.52
C ASP A 23 0.28 34.66 6.12
N LYS A 24 -0.72 35.56 6.01
CA LYS A 24 -1.46 35.89 4.78
C LYS A 24 -0.62 36.34 3.58
N LYS A 25 0.68 36.45 3.72
CA LYS A 25 1.61 36.84 2.64
C LYS A 25 2.38 35.70 2.00
N MET A 26 2.29 34.47 2.54
CA MET A 26 2.91 33.29 1.93
C MET A 26 1.84 32.37 1.38
N GLU A 27 1.48 32.53 0.12
CA GLU A 27 0.55 31.67 -0.61
C GLU A 27 1.13 30.27 -0.89
N PHE A 28 2.38 30.04 -0.53
CA PHE A 28 3.07 28.75 -0.69
C PHE A 28 4.00 28.49 0.49
N LEU A 29 3.65 27.55 1.34
CA LEU A 29 4.59 26.89 2.22
C LEU A 29 4.69 25.43 1.75
N VAL A 30 5.78 25.08 1.11
CA VAL A 30 6.07 23.70 0.72
C VAL A 30 6.89 23.06 1.81
N ILE A 31 6.28 22.15 2.55
CA ILE A 31 7.02 21.31 3.50
C ILE A 31 7.52 20.11 2.73
N LEU A 32 8.76 20.16 2.28
CA LEU A 32 9.44 19.09 1.54
C LEU A 32 10.06 18.04 2.47
N HIS A 33 9.69 18.03 3.75
CA HIS A 33 10.25 17.10 4.72
C HIS A 33 9.22 16.10 5.19
N VAL A 34 8.64 15.34 4.25
CA VAL A 34 7.67 14.31 4.61
C VAL A 34 8.01 13.01 3.90
N GLN A 35 8.79 12.17 4.57
CA GLN A 35 9.07 10.83 4.12
C GLN A 35 7.93 9.82 4.34
N ARG A 36 6.93 10.16 5.16
CA ARG A 36 5.79 9.28 5.47
C ARG A 36 4.55 10.09 5.86
N VAL A 37 3.85 10.68 4.90
CA VAL A 37 2.47 11.12 5.14
C VAL A 37 1.54 10.13 4.49
N ASN A 38 0.95 9.27 5.31
CA ASN A 38 0.03 8.22 4.87
C ASN A 38 -1.41 8.71 4.64
N SER A 39 -1.72 9.95 4.99
CA SER A 39 -3.02 10.55 4.69
C SER A 39 -3.01 12.06 4.83
N ILE A 40 -3.59 12.76 3.86
CA ILE A 40 -3.95 14.17 3.99
C ILE A 40 -5.47 14.23 4.09
N HIS A 41 -5.98 14.73 5.22
CA HIS A 41 -7.40 15.06 5.33
C HIS A 41 -7.72 16.27 4.46
N LEU A 42 -8.70 16.12 3.58
CA LEU A 42 -9.29 17.23 2.82
C LEU A 42 -9.91 18.22 3.82
N VAL A 43 -9.36 19.42 3.91
CA VAL A 43 -10.00 20.51 4.65
C VAL A 43 -11.01 21.18 3.73
N GLN A 44 -12.29 21.01 4.03
CA GLN A 44 -13.42 21.40 3.18
C GLN A 44 -13.70 22.90 3.06
N ASP A 45 -13.02 23.78 3.78
CA ASP A 45 -13.35 25.22 3.83
C ASP A 45 -12.15 26.09 3.46
N MET A 46 -11.78 26.17 2.17
CA MET A 46 -10.75 27.12 1.78
C MET A 46 -10.88 27.64 0.36
N ASP A 47 -10.85 28.96 0.24
CA ASP A 47 -10.70 29.73 -1.00
C ASP A 47 -9.27 29.65 -1.60
N ALA A 48 -8.53 28.57 -1.39
CA ALA A 48 -7.14 28.48 -1.80
C ALA A 48 -6.70 27.05 -2.10
N THR A 49 -5.91 26.92 -3.13
CA THR A 49 -4.90 25.89 -3.43
C THR A 49 -5.10 24.53 -2.76
N ALA A 50 -5.64 23.55 -3.48
CA ALA A 50 -5.68 22.18 -3.03
C ALA A 50 -4.29 21.53 -3.16
N PHE A 51 -3.71 21.12 -2.04
CA PHE A 51 -2.54 20.27 -2.00
C PHE A 51 -3.00 18.84 -1.79
N LEU A 52 -2.69 17.95 -2.71
CA LEU A 52 -2.91 16.52 -2.56
C LEU A 52 -1.59 15.81 -2.79
N LEU A 53 -1.16 15.06 -1.81
CA LEU A 53 -0.19 13.99 -1.99
C LEU A 53 -0.95 12.82 -2.60
N ASP A 54 -0.92 12.77 -3.92
CA ASP A 54 -1.50 11.67 -4.68
C ASP A 54 -0.34 10.88 -5.27
N SER A 55 -0.35 9.59 -5.06
CA SER A 55 0.69 8.71 -5.59
C SER A 55 0.82 8.84 -7.13
N ASP A 56 -0.24 9.23 -7.81
CA ASP A 56 -0.32 9.15 -9.27
C ASP A 56 -0.65 10.49 -9.97
N GLY A 57 -0.99 11.56 -9.24
CA GLY A 57 -1.32 12.88 -9.83
C GLY A 57 -2.65 12.93 -10.62
N VAL A 58 -3.38 11.81 -10.71
CA VAL A 58 -4.60 11.69 -11.52
C VAL A 58 -5.75 12.51 -10.94
N LEU A 59 -5.94 12.41 -9.62
CA LEU A 59 -6.98 13.14 -8.91
C LEU A 59 -6.80 14.66 -9.08
N ASN A 60 -5.56 15.12 -9.01
CA ASN A 60 -5.21 16.54 -9.19
C ASN A 60 -5.52 17.04 -10.61
N THR A 61 -5.30 16.22 -11.65
CA THR A 61 -5.69 16.55 -13.03
C THR A 61 -7.20 16.74 -13.13
N GLY A 62 -8.00 15.81 -12.55
CA GLY A 62 -9.46 15.95 -12.49
C GLY A 62 -9.93 17.20 -11.76
N MET A 63 -9.28 17.56 -10.65
CA MET A 63 -9.57 18.79 -9.89
C MET A 63 -9.24 20.05 -10.69
N ALA A 64 -8.11 20.07 -11.41
CA ALA A 64 -7.73 21.20 -12.27
C ALA A 64 -8.75 21.42 -13.37
N ILE A 65 -9.17 20.36 -14.07
CA ILE A 65 -10.20 20.44 -15.11
C ILE A 65 -11.56 20.88 -14.53
N ALA A 66 -11.96 20.34 -13.37
CA ALA A 66 -13.22 20.76 -12.73
C ALA A 66 -13.20 22.24 -12.33
N ARG A 67 -12.07 22.76 -11.85
CA ARG A 67 -11.84 24.18 -11.59
C ARG A 67 -12.00 25.01 -12.86
N ASP A 68 -11.36 24.59 -13.96
CA ASP A 68 -11.39 25.29 -15.25
C ASP A 68 -12.81 25.37 -15.82
N ILE A 69 -13.55 24.26 -15.80
CA ILE A 69 -14.96 24.20 -16.22
C ILE A 69 -15.83 25.13 -15.38
N LYS A 70 -15.54 25.26 -14.07
CA LYS A 70 -16.28 26.17 -13.16
C LYS A 70 -15.84 27.63 -13.28
N GLY A 71 -14.85 27.95 -14.12
CA GLY A 71 -14.31 29.32 -14.29
C GLY A 71 -13.62 29.85 -13.02
N LYS A 72 -13.19 28.97 -12.11
CA LYS A 72 -12.45 29.35 -10.90
C LYS A 72 -10.96 29.59 -11.24
N ARG A 73 -10.24 30.24 -10.32
CA ARG A 73 -8.81 30.56 -10.47
C ARG A 73 -7.92 29.96 -9.40
N ASP A 74 -8.45 29.03 -8.62
CA ASP A 74 -7.69 28.35 -7.56
C ASP A 74 -6.54 27.57 -8.19
N ARG A 75 -5.37 27.55 -7.55
CA ARG A 75 -4.23 26.76 -8.03
C ARG A 75 -4.36 25.32 -7.57
N VAL A 76 -4.13 24.37 -8.46
CA VAL A 76 -4.03 22.95 -8.13
C VAL A 76 -2.56 22.55 -8.17
N VAL A 77 -2.06 21.99 -7.08
CA VAL A 77 -0.66 21.56 -6.94
C VAL A 77 -0.64 20.07 -6.58
N ALA A 78 0.00 19.27 -7.41
CA ALA A 78 0.30 17.88 -7.13
C ALA A 78 1.73 17.74 -6.62
N VAL A 79 1.95 17.10 -5.48
CA VAL A 79 3.28 16.75 -4.99
C VAL A 79 3.47 15.25 -5.15
N ILE A 80 4.45 14.84 -5.94
CA ILE A 80 4.74 13.45 -6.26
C ILE A 80 6.17 13.10 -5.85
N SER A 81 6.39 11.85 -5.43
CA SER A 81 7.73 11.34 -5.12
C SER A 81 8.38 10.68 -6.34
N ASN A 82 9.69 10.45 -6.25
CA ASN A 82 10.38 9.69 -7.30
C ASN A 82 9.89 8.24 -7.38
N GLU A 83 9.41 7.65 -6.28
CA GLU A 83 8.82 6.30 -6.29
C GLU A 83 7.56 6.26 -7.16
N SER A 84 6.74 7.32 -7.14
CA SER A 84 5.54 7.43 -8.00
C SER A 84 5.88 7.38 -9.49
N THR A 85 7.11 7.74 -9.89
CA THR A 85 7.53 7.68 -11.30
C THR A 85 7.69 6.25 -11.84
N MET A 86 7.59 5.23 -10.98
CA MET A 86 7.57 3.83 -11.40
C MET A 86 6.16 3.35 -11.80
N ALA A 87 5.11 4.09 -11.41
CA ALA A 87 3.73 3.77 -11.75
C ALA A 87 3.34 4.33 -13.12
N GLY A 88 2.80 3.50 -14.01
CA GLY A 88 2.38 3.91 -15.36
C GLY A 88 1.29 4.98 -15.34
N GLN A 89 0.39 4.94 -14.36
CA GLN A 89 -0.71 5.87 -14.19
C GLN A 89 -0.26 7.33 -14.05
N LEU A 90 0.92 7.58 -13.47
CA LEU A 90 1.50 8.92 -13.41
C LEU A 90 1.75 9.51 -14.81
N TYR A 91 2.30 8.71 -15.72
CA TYR A 91 2.56 9.15 -17.10
C TYR A 91 1.27 9.37 -17.88
N GLU A 92 0.23 8.56 -17.62
CA GLU A 92 -1.12 8.77 -18.16
C GLU A 92 -1.69 10.11 -17.68
N ALA A 93 -1.57 10.41 -16.38
CA ALA A 93 -2.01 11.68 -15.79
C ALA A 93 -1.27 12.87 -16.38
N MET A 94 0.06 12.79 -16.50
CA MET A 94 0.88 13.86 -17.08
C MET A 94 0.53 14.09 -18.56
N SER A 95 0.39 13.01 -19.34
CA SER A 95 0.01 13.07 -20.75
C SER A 95 -1.36 13.73 -20.93
N ASN A 96 -2.34 13.37 -20.09
CA ASN A 96 -3.67 13.97 -20.12
C ASN A 96 -3.64 15.45 -19.69
N ALA A 97 -2.90 15.79 -18.63
CA ALA A 97 -2.74 17.17 -18.19
C ALA A 97 -2.14 18.06 -19.29
N GLY A 98 -1.12 17.54 -19.99
CA GLY A 98 -0.50 18.23 -21.13
C GLY A 98 -1.43 18.36 -22.33
N TYR A 99 -2.17 17.30 -22.67
CA TYR A 99 -3.13 17.32 -23.77
C TYR A 99 -4.29 18.30 -23.54
N LEU A 100 -4.80 18.35 -22.30
CA LEU A 100 -5.91 19.22 -21.91
C LEU A 100 -5.46 20.65 -21.59
N ASP A 101 -4.16 20.94 -21.63
CA ASP A 101 -3.56 22.23 -21.31
C ASP A 101 -4.02 22.79 -19.94
N SER A 102 -4.17 21.89 -18.96
CA SER A 102 -4.71 22.25 -17.65
C SER A 102 -3.70 23.07 -16.84
N ASP A 103 -4.17 24.17 -16.23
CA ASP A 103 -3.33 25.04 -15.39
C ASP A 103 -3.09 24.41 -14.02
N MET A 104 -2.10 23.52 -13.91
CA MET A 104 -1.70 22.87 -12.67
C MET A 104 -0.18 22.88 -12.49
N VAL A 105 0.25 22.73 -11.24
CA VAL A 105 1.66 22.62 -10.88
C VAL A 105 1.92 21.21 -10.34
N VAL A 106 2.88 20.52 -10.94
CA VAL A 106 3.39 19.24 -10.44
C VAL A 106 4.75 19.48 -9.80
N ILE A 107 4.91 19.12 -8.53
CA ILE A 107 6.19 19.18 -7.82
C ILE A 107 6.70 17.75 -7.71
N LEU A 108 7.74 17.43 -8.48
CA LEU A 108 8.42 16.14 -8.38
C LEU A 108 9.52 16.26 -7.31
N ASN A 109 9.31 15.59 -6.18
CA ASN A 109 10.30 15.47 -5.11
C ASN A 109 11.20 14.26 -5.39
N ASP A 110 12.40 14.53 -5.92
CA ASP A 110 13.40 13.52 -6.22
C ASP A 110 14.40 13.42 -5.04
N SER A 111 14.23 12.39 -4.21
CA SER A 111 15.13 12.10 -3.08
C SER A 111 16.47 11.53 -3.53
N ARG A 112 16.63 11.21 -4.82
CA ARG A 112 17.80 10.51 -5.40
C ARG A 112 18.14 9.20 -4.72
N GLN A 113 17.20 8.59 -4.03
CA GLN A 113 17.35 7.22 -3.61
C GLN A 113 17.15 6.31 -4.82
N SER A 114 18.11 5.46 -5.06
CA SER A 114 17.94 4.43 -6.07
C SER A 114 17.08 3.31 -5.48
N LEU A 115 15.93 3.07 -6.08
CA LEU A 115 15.09 1.92 -5.77
C LEU A 115 15.75 0.60 -6.24
N HIS A 116 16.75 0.71 -7.10
CA HIS A 116 17.53 -0.43 -7.58
C HIS A 116 18.98 -0.33 -7.08
N PRO A 117 19.42 -1.25 -6.20
CA PRO A 117 20.80 -1.25 -5.67
C PRO A 117 21.90 -1.21 -6.76
N LYS A 118 21.62 -1.78 -7.94
CA LYS A 118 22.55 -1.77 -9.08
C LYS A 118 22.71 -0.39 -9.75
N LEU A 119 21.84 0.57 -9.46
CA LEU A 119 21.88 1.94 -10.00
C LEU A 119 22.59 2.94 -9.06
N GLU A 120 22.95 2.54 -7.85
CA GLU A 120 23.67 3.41 -6.90
C GLU A 120 25.08 3.81 -7.38
N GLU A 121 25.67 3.05 -8.30
CA GLU A 121 26.99 3.34 -8.88
C GLU A 121 26.95 4.41 -9.98
N SER A 122 25.78 4.90 -10.37
CA SER A 122 25.63 5.97 -11.38
C SER A 122 26.12 7.30 -10.79
N PRO A 123 26.97 8.07 -11.49
CA PRO A 123 27.47 9.34 -10.97
C PRO A 123 26.29 10.31 -10.76
N LYS A 124 25.99 10.60 -9.49
CA LYS A 124 24.97 11.59 -9.12
C LYS A 124 25.47 12.97 -9.58
N THR A 125 24.78 13.58 -10.54
CA THR A 125 25.12 14.94 -10.99
C THR A 125 24.88 15.93 -9.86
N PRO A 126 25.90 16.66 -9.38
CA PRO A 126 25.72 17.63 -8.32
C PRO A 126 24.89 18.81 -8.82
N ILE A 127 23.98 19.31 -7.97
CA ILE A 127 23.32 20.60 -8.21
C ILE A 127 24.38 21.69 -7.98
N ASN A 128 24.67 22.45 -9.01
CA ASN A 128 25.65 23.53 -8.94
C ASN A 128 24.94 24.90 -9.10
N ALA A 129 25.72 25.97 -8.87
CA ALA A 129 25.22 27.35 -9.00
C ALA A 129 24.63 27.67 -10.39
N LEU A 130 25.16 27.00 -11.44
CA LEU A 130 24.67 27.15 -12.80
C LEU A 130 23.26 26.57 -12.95
N SER A 131 22.99 25.41 -12.35
CA SER A 131 21.68 24.78 -12.35
C SER A 131 20.63 25.63 -11.60
N SER A 132 20.99 26.19 -10.45
CA SER A 132 20.14 27.11 -9.70
C SER A 132 19.79 28.37 -10.50
N THR A 133 20.79 28.98 -11.15
CA THR A 133 20.59 30.16 -11.99
C THR A 133 19.71 29.84 -13.20
N LEU A 134 19.90 28.67 -13.82
CA LEU A 134 19.11 28.23 -14.96
C LEU A 134 17.65 27.99 -14.56
N SER A 135 17.40 27.36 -13.40
CA SER A 135 16.06 27.13 -12.89
C SER A 135 15.31 28.43 -12.60
N LYS A 136 15.99 29.43 -12.03
CA LYS A 136 15.44 30.79 -11.84
C LYS A 136 15.11 31.48 -13.16
N LEU A 137 15.96 31.31 -14.16
CA LEU A 137 15.74 31.87 -15.51
C LEU A 137 14.55 31.17 -16.19
N GLN A 138 14.47 29.84 -16.12
CA GLN A 138 13.37 29.05 -16.69
C GLN A 138 12.02 29.41 -16.08
N SER A 139 11.97 29.71 -14.78
CA SER A 139 10.75 30.10 -14.07
C SER A 139 10.28 31.54 -14.38
N SER A 140 11.13 32.39 -15.03
CA SER A 140 10.80 33.80 -15.28
C SER A 140 9.77 33.98 -16.38
N LYS A 141 8.79 34.91 -16.17
CA LYS A 141 7.76 35.27 -17.17
C LYS A 141 8.36 35.77 -18.52
N LEU A 142 9.49 36.47 -18.45
CA LEU A 142 10.16 37.01 -19.64
C LEU A 142 10.75 35.90 -20.50
N PHE A 143 11.42 34.94 -19.91
CA PHE A 143 12.03 33.81 -20.62
C PHE A 143 10.96 32.92 -21.27
N ARG A 144 9.86 32.68 -20.56
CA ARG A 144 8.74 31.93 -21.10
C ARG A 144 8.04 32.64 -22.26
N LYS A 145 7.73 33.94 -22.13
CA LYS A 145 7.19 34.73 -23.25
C LYS A 145 8.12 34.74 -24.46
N TRP A 146 9.42 34.83 -24.23
CA TRP A 146 10.41 34.80 -25.30
C TRP A 146 10.43 33.44 -26.02
N ARG A 147 10.32 32.36 -25.27
CA ARG A 147 10.23 30.99 -25.79
C ARG A 147 8.94 30.75 -26.60
N GLU A 148 7.81 31.21 -26.12
CA GLU A 148 6.52 31.11 -26.83
C GLU A 148 6.54 31.94 -28.14
N VAL A 149 7.11 33.11 -28.11
CA VAL A 149 7.32 33.95 -29.32
C VAL A 149 8.28 33.25 -30.29
N ALA A 150 9.35 32.65 -29.81
CA ALA A 150 10.29 31.88 -30.64
C ALA A 150 9.61 30.66 -31.29
N LYS A 151 8.81 29.88 -30.51
CA LYS A 151 7.99 28.77 -31.04
C LYS A 151 6.95 29.24 -32.07
N GLY A 152 6.33 30.40 -31.83
CA GLY A 152 5.36 31.00 -32.77
C GLY A 152 5.99 31.49 -34.07
N LEU A 153 7.20 32.06 -34.01
CA LEU A 153 7.96 32.51 -35.19
C LEU A 153 8.43 31.30 -36.04
N THR A 154 8.92 30.23 -35.40
CA THR A 154 9.37 29.03 -36.12
C THR A 154 8.22 28.30 -36.81
N LYS A 155 7.02 28.28 -36.22
CA LYS A 155 5.80 27.75 -36.88
C LYS A 155 5.40 28.46 -38.16
N ARG A 156 5.77 29.76 -38.32
CA ARG A 156 5.44 30.57 -39.51
C ARG A 156 6.43 30.41 -40.65
N ILE A 157 7.61 29.86 -40.46
CA ILE A 157 8.72 29.91 -41.43
C ILE A 157 8.90 28.58 -42.21
N GLY A 158 8.04 27.60 -42.01
CA GLY A 158 8.02 26.35 -42.78
C GLY A 158 8.54 25.13 -42.03
N LYS A 159 8.02 23.92 -42.40
CA LYS A 159 8.20 22.66 -41.69
C LYS A 159 9.67 22.28 -41.43
N GLY A 160 10.54 22.50 -42.40
CA GLY A 160 11.97 22.05 -42.29
C GLY A 160 12.77 22.87 -41.26
N MET A 161 12.46 24.18 -41.13
CA MET A 161 13.17 25.03 -40.18
C MET A 161 12.63 24.90 -38.75
N TYR A 162 11.35 24.51 -38.61
CA TYR A 162 10.74 24.16 -37.34
C TYR A 162 11.38 22.88 -36.77
N GLU A 163 11.53 21.85 -37.60
CA GLU A 163 12.21 20.59 -37.18
C GLU A 163 13.68 20.82 -36.82
N TRP A 164 14.37 21.72 -37.55
CA TRP A 164 15.76 22.06 -37.24
C TRP A 164 15.87 22.88 -35.95
N ALA A 165 15.02 23.88 -35.77
CA ALA A 165 14.99 24.70 -34.54
C ALA A 165 14.56 23.89 -33.33
N ALA A 166 13.62 22.94 -33.49
CA ALA A 166 13.23 21.98 -32.44
C ALA A 166 14.39 21.06 -32.07
N LYS A 167 15.12 20.53 -33.06
CA LYS A 167 16.33 19.71 -32.82
C LYS A 167 17.47 20.48 -32.17
N VAL A 168 17.68 21.74 -32.53
CA VAL A 168 18.71 22.59 -31.91
C VAL A 168 18.34 22.93 -30.47
N ASP A 169 17.07 23.21 -30.19
CA ASP A 169 16.56 23.44 -28.85
C ASP A 169 16.62 22.16 -27.99
N GLU A 170 16.30 21.00 -28.57
CA GLU A 170 16.46 19.68 -27.97
C GLU A 170 17.95 19.35 -27.69
N TYR A 171 18.84 19.62 -28.66
CA TYR A 171 20.27 19.39 -28.51
C TYR A 171 20.92 20.32 -27.48
N ALA A 172 20.51 21.59 -27.45
CA ALA A 172 20.96 22.55 -26.44
C ALA A 172 20.49 22.16 -25.03
N ARG A 173 19.28 21.64 -24.90
CA ARG A 173 18.76 21.09 -23.63
C ARG A 173 19.44 19.80 -23.22
N GLY A 174 19.72 18.90 -24.15
CA GLY A 174 20.48 17.67 -23.90
C GLY A 174 21.91 17.93 -23.42
N MET A 175 22.49 19.09 -23.76
CA MET A 175 23.82 19.51 -23.28
C MET A 175 23.78 20.24 -21.93
N ILE A 176 22.66 20.83 -21.54
CA ILE A 176 22.55 21.73 -20.37
C ILE A 176 21.68 21.10 -19.26
N GLY A 177 20.78 20.17 -19.57
CA GLY A 177 19.89 19.52 -18.63
C GLY A 177 20.19 18.03 -18.41
N PRO A 178 19.85 17.48 -17.26
CA PRO A 178 19.85 16.04 -17.07
C PRO A 178 18.84 15.37 -18.03
N LEU A 179 19.15 14.16 -18.45
CA LEU A 179 18.42 13.31 -19.41
C LEU A 179 16.88 13.17 -19.20
N GLY A 180 16.31 13.70 -18.11
CA GLY A 180 14.90 13.57 -17.76
C GLY A 180 14.01 14.76 -18.20
N SER A 181 14.55 15.88 -18.70
CA SER A 181 13.75 17.05 -19.03
C SER A 181 12.92 16.88 -20.30
N THR A 182 13.40 16.14 -21.26
CA THR A 182 12.75 15.92 -22.56
C THR A 182 11.47 15.09 -22.44
N LEU A 183 11.42 14.07 -21.58
CA LEU A 183 10.24 13.22 -21.40
C LEU A 183 9.03 14.03 -20.92
N PHE A 184 9.19 14.85 -19.89
CA PHE A 184 8.08 15.65 -19.34
C PHE A 184 7.60 16.71 -20.32
N GLU A 185 8.49 17.27 -21.12
CA GLU A 185 8.12 18.24 -22.16
C GLU A 185 7.42 17.57 -23.35
N GLU A 186 7.76 16.35 -23.70
CA GLU A 186 7.04 15.55 -24.69
C GLU A 186 5.62 15.20 -24.23
N LEU A 187 5.43 15.00 -22.92
CA LEU A 187 4.11 14.84 -22.29
C LEU A 187 3.33 16.16 -22.19
N GLY A 188 3.89 17.28 -22.64
CA GLY A 188 3.22 18.58 -22.69
C GLY A 188 3.36 19.43 -21.42
N LEU A 189 4.20 19.05 -20.45
CA LEU A 189 4.44 19.84 -19.26
C LEU A 189 5.61 20.83 -19.47
N TYR A 190 5.50 22.01 -18.87
CA TYR A 190 6.61 22.94 -18.83
C TYR A 190 7.57 22.58 -17.69
N TYR A 191 8.75 22.07 -18.02
CA TYR A 191 9.73 21.61 -17.04
C TYR A 191 10.56 22.77 -16.48
N ILE A 192 10.69 22.80 -15.13
CA ILE A 192 11.54 23.70 -14.37
C ILE A 192 12.39 22.88 -13.42
N GLY A 193 13.72 22.96 -13.52
CA GLY A 193 14.58 22.25 -12.60
C GLY A 193 15.93 21.82 -13.22
N PRO A 194 16.73 21.10 -12.45
CA PRO A 194 16.52 20.71 -11.05
C PRO A 194 16.70 21.88 -10.07
N VAL A 195 15.89 21.94 -9.03
CA VAL A 195 15.95 22.92 -7.94
C VAL A 195 16.45 22.22 -6.67
N ASP A 196 17.34 22.85 -5.91
CA ASP A 196 17.78 22.32 -4.62
C ASP A 196 16.65 22.49 -3.56
N GLY A 197 16.03 21.38 -3.16
CA GLY A 197 14.94 21.37 -2.18
C GLY A 197 15.37 21.76 -0.76
N HIS A 198 16.68 21.76 -0.45
CA HIS A 198 17.21 22.23 0.82
C HIS A 198 17.56 23.73 0.81
N ASN A 199 17.55 24.36 -0.37
CA ASN A 199 17.67 25.81 -0.49
C ASN A 199 16.26 26.44 -0.54
N ILE A 200 15.72 26.76 0.63
CA ILE A 200 14.37 27.29 0.78
C ILE A 200 14.19 28.64 0.02
N GLU A 201 15.21 29.50 -0.03
CA GLU A 201 15.12 30.78 -0.72
C GLU A 201 14.96 30.61 -2.24
N ASP A 202 15.73 29.71 -2.83
CA ASP A 202 15.65 29.39 -4.24
C ASP A 202 14.30 28.74 -4.57
N LEU A 203 13.84 27.82 -3.73
CA LEU A 203 12.56 27.14 -3.88
C LEU A 203 11.38 28.14 -3.82
N ILE A 204 11.35 29.02 -2.82
CA ILE A 204 10.35 30.08 -2.70
C ILE A 204 10.39 31.01 -3.95
N CYS A 205 11.59 31.38 -4.40
CA CYS A 205 11.73 32.20 -5.59
C CYS A 205 11.11 31.55 -6.83
N VAL A 206 11.40 30.28 -7.07
CA VAL A 206 10.86 29.50 -8.20
C VAL A 206 9.35 29.35 -8.10
N LEU A 207 8.83 28.94 -6.93
CA LEU A 207 7.39 28.74 -6.72
C LEU A 207 6.60 30.05 -6.85
N ASN A 208 7.12 31.18 -6.32
CA ASN A 208 6.48 32.48 -6.49
C ASN A 208 6.42 32.91 -7.97
N GLN A 209 7.47 32.62 -8.75
CA GLN A 209 7.46 32.91 -10.17
C GLN A 209 6.44 32.02 -10.90
N VAL A 210 6.38 30.72 -10.59
CA VAL A 210 5.38 29.79 -11.13
C VAL A 210 3.97 30.24 -10.76
N ALA A 211 3.73 30.62 -9.50
CA ALA A 211 2.44 31.13 -9.05
C ALA A 211 2.00 32.40 -9.78
N SER A 212 2.96 33.22 -10.21
CA SER A 212 2.71 34.46 -10.92
C SER A 212 2.48 34.28 -12.43
N LEU A 213 2.64 33.06 -12.97
CA LEU A 213 2.36 32.78 -14.39
C LEU A 213 0.84 32.82 -14.62
N ASP A 214 0.38 33.59 -15.57
CA ASP A 214 -1.00 33.51 -16.04
C ASP A 214 -1.17 32.24 -16.87
N SER A 215 -2.30 31.55 -16.72
CA SER A 215 -2.67 30.28 -17.36
C SER A 215 -1.82 29.87 -18.56
N THR A 216 -0.98 28.87 -18.43
CA THR A 216 0.05 28.55 -19.42
C THR A 216 0.28 27.06 -19.57
N GLY A 217 -0.72 26.25 -19.19
CA GLY A 217 -0.65 24.80 -19.17
C GLY A 217 0.10 24.26 -17.95
N PRO A 218 0.24 22.94 -17.85
CA PRO A 218 0.82 22.29 -16.69
C PRO A 218 2.32 22.56 -16.57
N VAL A 219 2.77 22.85 -15.34
CA VAL A 219 4.17 23.11 -15.01
C VAL A 219 4.68 22.00 -14.10
N LEU A 220 5.84 21.42 -14.42
CA LEU A 220 6.54 20.48 -13.55
C LEU A 220 7.76 21.16 -12.94
N VAL A 221 7.81 21.21 -11.61
CA VAL A 221 8.96 21.68 -10.84
C VAL A 221 9.69 20.47 -10.27
N HIS A 222 10.88 20.19 -10.79
CA HIS A 222 11.72 19.09 -10.32
C HIS A 222 12.59 19.56 -9.16
N VAL A 223 12.34 19.02 -7.98
CA VAL A 223 13.02 19.38 -6.73
C VAL A 223 13.87 18.20 -6.28
N ILE A 224 15.14 18.45 -5.95
CA ILE A 224 16.05 17.42 -5.45
C ILE A 224 16.20 17.57 -3.94
N THR A 225 15.95 16.49 -3.21
CA THR A 225 16.16 16.40 -1.76
C THR A 225 17.16 15.31 -1.40
N LYS A 226 17.65 15.30 -0.16
CA LYS A 226 18.52 14.27 0.42
C LYS A 226 18.06 13.99 1.84
N GLU A 227 17.96 12.73 2.19
CA GLU A 227 17.52 12.31 3.54
C GLU A 227 18.45 12.74 4.67
N ASP A 228 19.75 12.83 4.41
CA ASP A 228 20.78 13.00 5.45
C ASP A 228 21.08 14.47 5.83
N LYS A 229 20.42 15.45 5.20
CA LYS A 229 20.62 16.86 5.56
C LYS A 229 19.68 17.26 6.68
N VAL A 230 20.10 17.05 7.92
CA VAL A 230 19.56 17.75 9.10
C VAL A 230 19.89 19.25 8.96
N LEU A 231 18.91 20.13 9.18
CA LEU A 231 19.12 21.58 9.17
C LEU A 231 20.25 21.97 10.16
N PRO A 232 21.20 22.87 9.78
CA PRO A 232 22.43 23.11 10.54
C PRO A 232 22.26 23.62 11.96
N ASN A 233 21.06 24.01 12.40
CA ASN A 233 20.78 24.63 13.68
C ASN A 233 19.79 23.88 14.58
N GLU A 234 19.28 22.74 14.19
CA GLU A 234 18.54 21.89 15.11
C GLU A 234 19.53 20.88 15.72
N LYS A 235 19.76 21.01 17.03
CA LYS A 235 20.19 19.83 17.80
C LYS A 235 19.26 18.71 17.39
N PRO A 236 19.76 17.50 17.09
CA PRO A 236 18.88 16.39 16.81
C PRO A 236 17.92 16.32 18.00
N ILE A 237 16.72 16.81 17.82
CA ILE A 237 15.59 16.44 18.66
C ILE A 237 15.63 14.94 18.53
N GLY A 238 15.91 14.25 19.62
CA GLY A 238 16.22 12.84 19.71
C GLY A 238 15.35 11.90 18.88
N ILE A 239 15.22 12.21 17.60
CA ILE A 239 14.83 11.32 16.51
C ILE A 239 16.11 10.52 16.22
N SER A 240 16.55 9.86 17.30
CA SER A 240 17.48 8.75 17.18
C SER A 240 16.91 7.78 16.18
N ASN A 241 17.75 7.08 15.47
CA ASN A 241 17.59 5.87 14.70
C ASN A 241 16.36 4.95 14.97
N LYS A 242 15.35 5.42 15.73
CA LYS A 242 14.09 4.73 16.03
C LYS A 242 13.21 4.46 14.81
N TYR A 243 13.42 5.18 13.69
CA TYR A 243 12.65 4.96 12.47
C TYR A 243 13.27 3.91 11.53
N LYS A 244 14.37 3.28 11.92
CA LYS A 244 14.84 2.04 11.26
C LYS A 244 14.29 0.77 11.92
N GLU A 245 13.59 0.92 13.04
CA GLU A 245 12.98 -0.16 13.78
C GLU A 245 11.46 -0.04 13.66
N ASP A 246 10.82 -1.14 13.36
CA ASP A 246 9.39 -1.33 13.20
C ASP A 246 8.62 -0.60 14.33
N PRO A 247 7.59 0.24 14.06
CA PRO A 247 6.85 0.94 15.12
C PRO A 247 6.11 0.04 16.11
N TYR A 248 6.27 -1.28 16.00
CA TYR A 248 5.73 -2.29 16.91
C TYR A 248 6.67 -2.70 18.05
N GLU A 249 7.88 -2.14 18.19
CA GLU A 249 8.66 -2.37 19.40
C GLU A 249 8.10 -1.52 20.55
N MET A 250 7.21 -2.15 21.31
CA MET A 250 6.85 -1.70 22.66
C MET A 250 8.05 -1.91 23.58
N ASP A 251 8.50 -0.81 24.19
CA ASP A 251 9.52 -0.66 25.26
C ASP A 251 10.95 -1.19 24.99
N PRO A 252 11.96 -0.36 25.19
CA PRO A 252 13.36 -0.80 25.07
C PRO A 252 13.78 -1.61 26.29
N GLN A 253 13.52 -2.92 26.26
CA GLN A 253 14.27 -3.86 27.07
C GLN A 253 15.33 -4.53 26.18
N PRO A 254 16.57 -4.67 26.62
CA PRO A 254 17.64 -5.22 25.79
C PRO A 254 17.45 -6.72 25.55
N SER A 255 17.64 -7.13 24.29
CA SER A 255 17.86 -8.50 23.85
C SER A 255 16.67 -9.47 23.83
N ASN A 256 15.71 -9.26 22.89
CA ASN A 256 15.05 -10.38 22.23
C ASN A 256 14.38 -9.81 20.96
N HIS A 257 14.97 -10.01 19.79
CA HIS A 257 14.31 -9.71 18.51
C HIS A 257 12.99 -10.47 18.47
N THR A 258 11.88 -9.74 18.54
CA THR A 258 10.55 -10.32 18.42
C THR A 258 10.35 -10.66 16.95
N GLN A 259 10.32 -11.94 16.62
CA GLN A 259 10.15 -12.43 15.26
C GLN A 259 8.78 -12.03 14.73
N THR A 260 8.73 -11.53 13.50
CA THR A 260 7.48 -11.13 12.81
C THR A 260 6.98 -12.23 11.87
N TYR A 261 5.73 -12.09 11.39
CA TYR A 261 5.21 -12.99 10.33
C TYR A 261 6.02 -12.86 9.04
N SER A 262 6.50 -11.67 8.68
CA SER A 262 7.36 -11.45 7.50
C SER A 262 8.72 -12.14 7.66
N ASP A 263 9.32 -12.12 8.85
CA ASP A 263 10.56 -12.87 9.11
C ASP A 263 10.35 -14.37 8.93
N ARG A 264 9.26 -14.89 9.50
CA ARG A 264 8.93 -16.32 9.38
C ARG A 264 8.65 -16.74 7.94
N PHE A 265 7.95 -15.89 7.19
CA PHE A 265 7.73 -16.11 5.77
C PHE A 265 9.06 -16.16 4.99
N ALA A 266 9.95 -15.17 5.18
CA ALA A 266 11.23 -15.12 4.50
C ALA A 266 12.14 -16.31 4.83
N GLU A 267 12.13 -16.78 6.08
CA GLU A 267 12.83 -17.98 6.51
C GLU A 267 12.27 -19.23 5.81
N ALA A 268 10.95 -19.44 5.85
CA ALA A 268 10.30 -20.59 5.22
C ALA A 268 10.55 -20.60 3.71
N LEU A 269 10.39 -19.46 3.03
CA LEU A 269 10.64 -19.34 1.59
C LEU A 269 12.11 -19.60 1.25
N THR A 270 13.02 -19.12 2.09
CA THR A 270 14.46 -19.37 1.90
C THR A 270 14.80 -20.86 1.99
N MET A 271 14.15 -21.60 2.89
CA MET A 271 14.32 -23.05 3.01
C MET A 271 13.79 -23.79 1.77
N GLU A 272 12.59 -23.45 1.30
CA GLU A 272 12.02 -24.02 0.06
C GLU A 272 12.91 -23.72 -1.15
N ALA A 273 13.42 -22.50 -1.27
CA ALA A 273 14.29 -22.09 -2.36
C ALA A 273 15.70 -22.72 -2.34
N GLN A 274 16.13 -23.32 -1.22
CA GLN A 274 17.34 -24.15 -1.15
C GLN A 274 17.12 -25.51 -1.83
N ILE A 275 15.90 -26.01 -1.76
CA ILE A 275 15.52 -27.32 -2.33
C ILE A 275 15.14 -27.15 -3.80
N ASP A 276 14.32 -26.15 -4.11
CA ASP A 276 13.81 -25.89 -5.44
C ASP A 276 14.48 -24.63 -6.04
N LYS A 277 15.26 -24.84 -7.11
CA LYS A 277 16.02 -23.78 -7.78
C LYS A 277 15.14 -22.88 -8.65
N ASP A 278 13.94 -23.32 -9.00
CA ASP A 278 13.01 -22.57 -9.84
C ASP A 278 12.23 -21.54 -9.03
N ILE A 279 12.28 -21.57 -7.71
CA ILE A 279 11.67 -20.57 -6.83
C ILE A 279 12.42 -19.24 -6.97
N ILE A 280 11.67 -18.21 -7.33
CA ILE A 280 12.13 -16.82 -7.42
C ILE A 280 11.15 -15.88 -6.71
N VAL A 281 11.61 -14.69 -6.36
CA VAL A 281 10.81 -13.65 -5.70
C VAL A 281 10.66 -12.45 -6.61
N VAL A 282 9.44 -11.97 -6.76
CA VAL A 282 9.11 -10.67 -7.35
C VAL A 282 8.43 -9.85 -6.27
N HIS A 283 9.02 -8.74 -5.89
CA HIS A 283 8.47 -7.85 -4.86
C HIS A 283 8.01 -6.53 -5.48
N ALA A 284 6.84 -6.04 -5.08
CA ALA A 284 6.38 -4.69 -5.39
C ALA A 284 5.76 -4.04 -4.14
N GLY A 285 6.11 -2.77 -3.91
CA GLY A 285 5.62 -1.98 -2.79
C GLY A 285 6.53 -0.81 -2.43
N MET A 286 6.26 -0.18 -1.30
CA MET A 286 7.01 0.97 -0.78
C MET A 286 8.30 0.52 -0.07
N GLY A 287 9.29 0.04 -0.85
CA GLY A 287 10.55 -0.47 -0.34
C GLY A 287 10.48 -1.95 0.07
N MET A 288 11.60 -2.63 -0.09
CA MET A 288 11.71 -4.05 0.23
C MET A 288 11.74 -4.26 1.75
N GLU A 289 10.89 -5.16 2.24
CA GLU A 289 10.89 -5.56 3.65
C GLU A 289 12.26 -6.06 4.10
N SER A 290 12.68 -5.67 5.32
CA SER A 290 13.97 -6.07 5.90
C SER A 290 14.14 -7.58 5.98
N SER A 291 13.06 -8.32 6.18
CA SER A 291 13.01 -9.78 6.21
C SER A 291 13.46 -10.43 4.89
N LEU A 292 13.14 -9.84 3.74
CA LEU A 292 13.54 -10.34 2.43
C LEU A 292 15.04 -10.20 2.14
N LYS A 293 15.77 -9.39 2.92
CA LYS A 293 17.24 -9.29 2.83
C LYS A 293 17.93 -10.63 3.04
N LEU A 294 17.36 -11.49 3.89
CA LEU A 294 17.87 -12.85 4.08
C LEU A 294 17.83 -13.67 2.78
N PHE A 295 16.72 -13.59 2.05
CA PHE A 295 16.57 -14.26 0.76
C PHE A 295 17.52 -13.66 -0.28
N GLN A 296 17.57 -12.33 -0.36
CA GLN A 296 18.45 -11.60 -1.30
C GLN A 296 19.93 -11.93 -1.09
N GLN A 297 20.39 -12.02 0.16
CA GLN A 297 21.79 -12.38 0.48
C GLN A 297 22.14 -13.79 0.02
N LYS A 298 21.21 -14.75 0.15
CA LYS A 298 21.43 -16.15 -0.28
C LYS A 298 21.26 -16.36 -1.78
N PHE A 299 20.33 -15.61 -2.40
CA PHE A 299 19.92 -15.80 -3.79
C PHE A 299 19.79 -14.46 -4.52
N PRO A 300 20.90 -13.71 -4.71
CA PRO A 300 20.85 -12.35 -5.26
C PRO A 300 20.27 -12.27 -6.67
N ASP A 301 20.39 -13.33 -7.47
CA ASP A 301 19.89 -13.38 -8.86
C ASP A 301 18.44 -13.90 -8.96
N ARG A 302 17.82 -14.26 -7.82
CA ARG A 302 16.46 -14.80 -7.76
C ARG A 302 15.47 -13.89 -7.05
N LEU A 303 15.84 -12.64 -6.79
CA LEU A 303 14.96 -11.61 -6.23
C LEU A 303 14.93 -10.40 -7.15
N PHE A 304 13.72 -10.00 -7.55
CA PHE A 304 13.42 -8.85 -8.38
C PHE A 304 12.53 -7.89 -7.60
N ASP A 305 13.11 -6.78 -7.17
CA ASP A 305 12.34 -5.66 -6.60
C ASP A 305 11.98 -4.70 -7.74
N VAL A 306 10.69 -4.57 -8.03
CA VAL A 306 10.19 -3.71 -9.11
C VAL A 306 9.62 -2.39 -8.60
N GLY A 307 9.77 -2.11 -7.28
CA GLY A 307 9.27 -0.89 -6.65
C GLY A 307 7.75 -0.81 -6.67
N MET A 308 7.19 0.40 -6.81
CA MET A 308 5.73 0.63 -6.80
C MET A 308 5.08 0.33 -8.16
N ALA A 309 5.43 -0.78 -8.77
CA ALA A 309 4.94 -1.20 -10.09
C ALA A 309 4.17 -2.53 -9.98
N GLU A 310 3.10 -2.56 -9.20
CA GLU A 310 2.33 -3.76 -8.86
C GLU A 310 1.76 -4.45 -10.09
N GLN A 311 1.24 -3.70 -11.05
CA GLN A 311 0.74 -4.24 -12.33
C GLN A 311 1.84 -4.96 -13.10
N HIS A 312 3.03 -4.34 -13.19
CA HIS A 312 4.20 -4.95 -13.81
C HIS A 312 4.63 -6.22 -13.06
N ALA A 313 4.65 -6.19 -11.71
CA ALA A 313 5.02 -7.34 -10.90
C ALA A 313 4.17 -8.57 -11.21
N VAL A 314 2.86 -8.41 -11.35
CA VAL A 314 1.93 -9.51 -11.64
C VAL A 314 2.16 -10.07 -13.05
N THR A 315 2.17 -9.23 -14.08
CA THR A 315 2.38 -9.69 -15.47
C THR A 315 3.79 -10.26 -15.67
N PHE A 316 4.82 -9.65 -15.03
CA PHE A 316 6.18 -10.17 -15.04
C PHE A 316 6.27 -11.55 -14.39
N SER A 317 5.63 -11.75 -13.23
CA SER A 317 5.54 -13.05 -12.57
C SER A 317 4.85 -14.08 -13.45
N ALA A 318 3.77 -13.71 -14.16
CA ALA A 318 3.12 -14.60 -15.11
C ALA A 318 4.08 -15.03 -16.23
N GLY A 319 4.85 -14.08 -16.80
CA GLY A 319 5.87 -14.36 -17.81
C GLY A 319 6.97 -15.30 -17.30
N LEU A 320 7.47 -15.09 -16.10
CA LEU A 320 8.48 -15.95 -15.45
C LEU A 320 7.94 -17.38 -15.24
N SER A 321 6.68 -17.49 -14.83
CA SER A 321 6.01 -18.79 -14.66
C SER A 321 5.83 -19.52 -15.99
N CYS A 322 5.48 -18.83 -17.08
CA CYS A 322 5.45 -19.39 -18.42
C CYS A 322 6.85 -19.88 -18.88
N GLY A 323 7.91 -19.27 -18.38
CA GLY A 323 9.29 -19.71 -18.60
C GLY A 323 9.72 -20.92 -17.75
N GLY A 324 8.83 -21.48 -16.93
CA GLY A 324 9.09 -22.66 -16.10
C GLY A 324 9.62 -22.35 -14.71
N LEU A 325 9.65 -21.07 -14.29
CA LEU A 325 10.04 -20.67 -12.94
C LEU A 325 8.83 -20.66 -12.00
N LYS A 326 9.10 -20.63 -10.70
CA LYS A 326 8.09 -20.60 -9.63
C LYS A 326 8.09 -19.25 -8.91
N PRO A 327 7.45 -18.21 -9.48
CA PRO A 327 7.46 -16.88 -8.89
C PRO A 327 6.57 -16.81 -7.64
N PHE A 328 7.15 -16.32 -6.54
CA PHE A 328 6.46 -15.79 -5.38
C PHE A 328 6.33 -14.28 -5.57
N CYS A 329 5.15 -13.84 -5.95
CA CYS A 329 4.82 -12.42 -6.18
C CYS A 329 4.34 -11.80 -4.88
N ILE A 330 5.18 -10.98 -4.24
CA ILE A 330 4.96 -10.40 -2.92
C ILE A 330 4.45 -8.98 -3.10
N ILE A 331 3.20 -8.73 -2.75
CA ILE A 331 2.56 -7.42 -2.84
C ILE A 331 1.68 -7.23 -1.60
N PRO A 332 1.86 -6.16 -0.80
CA PRO A 332 0.99 -5.87 0.33
C PRO A 332 -0.48 -5.81 -0.08
N SER A 333 -1.36 -6.27 0.82
CA SER A 333 -2.78 -6.47 0.53
C SER A 333 -3.45 -5.27 -0.12
N THR A 334 -3.27 -4.07 0.43
CA THR A 334 -3.88 -2.85 -0.10
C THR A 334 -3.36 -2.48 -1.50
N PHE A 335 -2.08 -2.76 -1.80
CA PHE A 335 -1.46 -2.39 -3.09
C PHE A 335 -1.78 -3.39 -4.20
N LEU A 336 -2.11 -4.64 -3.87
CA LEU A 336 -2.51 -5.64 -4.85
C LEU A 336 -3.80 -5.25 -5.60
N GLN A 337 -4.66 -4.42 -5.00
CA GLN A 337 -5.86 -3.90 -5.66
C GLN A 337 -5.55 -3.18 -6.97
N ARG A 338 -4.41 -2.47 -7.04
CA ARG A 338 -3.98 -1.77 -8.26
C ARG A 338 -3.69 -2.72 -9.42
N ALA A 339 -3.29 -3.94 -9.14
CA ALA A 339 -2.93 -4.96 -10.14
C ALA A 339 -4.01 -6.02 -10.37
N TYR A 340 -5.25 -5.79 -9.91
CA TYR A 340 -6.29 -6.80 -9.94
C TYR A 340 -6.66 -7.23 -11.37
N ASP A 341 -6.68 -6.31 -12.33
CA ASP A 341 -6.92 -6.64 -13.74
C ASP A 341 -5.90 -7.67 -14.26
N GLN A 342 -4.61 -7.47 -13.95
CA GLN A 342 -3.54 -8.39 -14.34
C GLN A 342 -3.67 -9.75 -13.64
N VAL A 343 -4.10 -9.77 -12.37
CA VAL A 343 -4.40 -11.03 -11.66
C VAL A 343 -5.50 -11.80 -12.38
N VAL A 344 -6.55 -11.12 -12.85
CA VAL A 344 -7.68 -11.75 -13.57
C VAL A 344 -7.25 -12.26 -14.94
N HIS A 345 -6.68 -11.38 -15.76
CA HIS A 345 -6.48 -11.65 -17.20
C HIS A 345 -5.16 -12.35 -17.52
N ASP A 346 -4.08 -11.97 -16.85
CA ASP A 346 -2.75 -12.49 -17.13
C ASP A 346 -2.45 -13.76 -16.33
N VAL A 347 -3.15 -13.98 -15.21
CA VAL A 347 -2.87 -15.11 -14.30
C VAL A 347 -4.05 -16.07 -14.19
N ASP A 348 -5.16 -15.66 -13.55
CA ASP A 348 -6.24 -16.59 -13.17
C ASP A 348 -6.93 -17.22 -14.37
N ARG A 349 -7.33 -16.40 -15.35
CA ARG A 349 -8.01 -16.87 -16.57
C ARG A 349 -7.17 -17.89 -17.36
N GLN A 350 -5.86 -17.71 -17.35
CA GLN A 350 -4.91 -18.56 -18.06
C GLN A 350 -4.41 -19.73 -17.20
N LYS A 351 -4.78 -19.81 -15.92
CA LYS A 351 -4.33 -20.79 -14.92
C LYS A 351 -2.81 -20.81 -14.76
N ILE A 352 -2.15 -19.67 -14.89
CA ILE A 352 -0.70 -19.57 -14.72
C ILE A 352 -0.36 -19.69 -13.23
N PRO A 353 0.53 -20.61 -12.83
CA PRO A 353 0.82 -20.87 -11.41
C PRO A 353 1.72 -19.82 -10.77
N VAL A 354 1.21 -18.61 -10.58
CA VAL A 354 1.83 -17.56 -9.76
C VAL A 354 1.44 -17.77 -8.31
N ARG A 355 2.39 -17.61 -7.39
CA ARG A 355 2.19 -17.68 -5.95
C ARG A 355 2.13 -16.26 -5.40
N PHE A 356 0.91 -15.76 -5.16
CA PHE A 356 0.72 -14.45 -4.55
C PHE A 356 0.92 -14.52 -3.05
N VAL A 357 1.85 -13.72 -2.55
CA VAL A 357 2.10 -13.52 -1.13
C VAL A 357 1.55 -12.16 -0.75
N ILE A 358 0.64 -12.14 0.22
CA ILE A 358 -0.13 -10.95 0.57
C ILE A 358 0.16 -10.57 2.03
N PRO A 359 1.29 -9.87 2.30
CA PRO A 359 1.58 -9.35 3.63
C PRO A 359 0.69 -8.18 4.01
N SER A 360 0.73 -7.78 5.27
CA SER A 360 -0.05 -6.67 5.83
C SER A 360 -1.55 -6.78 5.55
N ALA A 361 -2.07 -8.01 5.61
CA ALA A 361 -3.49 -8.31 5.44
C ALA A 361 -4.26 -8.02 6.73
N GLY A 362 -5.47 -7.47 6.60
CA GLY A 362 -6.28 -7.02 7.73
C GLY A 362 -5.95 -5.60 8.19
N LEU A 363 -6.14 -5.32 9.47
CA LEU A 363 -5.88 -4.02 10.08
C LEU A 363 -4.39 -3.86 10.36
N VAL A 364 -3.84 -2.69 10.11
CA VAL A 364 -2.40 -2.42 10.12
C VAL A 364 -1.95 -1.39 11.16
N GLY A 365 -2.85 -1.01 12.06
CA GLY A 365 -2.53 -0.12 13.17
C GLY A 365 -2.35 1.34 12.75
N SER A 366 -1.22 1.94 13.11
CA SER A 366 -0.92 3.36 12.91
C SER A 366 -0.89 3.80 11.45
N ASP A 367 -0.71 2.90 10.49
CA ASP A 367 -0.71 3.24 9.05
C ASP A 367 -2.13 3.57 8.52
N GLY A 368 -3.17 3.22 9.25
CA GLY A 368 -4.54 3.65 9.02
C GLY A 368 -5.24 3.04 7.81
N PRO A 369 -6.37 3.63 7.39
CA PRO A 369 -7.29 3.02 6.43
C PRO A 369 -6.70 2.84 5.03
N THR A 370 -5.74 3.67 4.62
CA THR A 370 -5.13 3.58 3.28
C THR A 370 -4.22 2.36 3.13
N ASN A 371 -3.71 1.82 4.23
CA ASN A 371 -2.83 0.65 4.24
C ASN A 371 -3.54 -0.63 4.73
N CYS A 372 -4.80 -0.55 5.16
CA CYS A 372 -5.56 -1.71 5.61
C CYS A 372 -5.80 -2.72 4.48
N GLY A 373 -5.48 -3.97 4.73
CA GLY A 373 -5.71 -5.11 3.84
C GLY A 373 -7.08 -5.74 4.05
N ALA A 374 -8.15 -4.97 3.85
CA ALA A 374 -9.52 -5.40 4.17
C ALA A 374 -10.20 -6.20 3.06
N PHE A 375 -9.79 -6.04 1.79
CA PHE A 375 -10.58 -6.46 0.64
C PHE A 375 -10.01 -7.67 -0.11
N ASP A 376 -8.78 -8.09 0.20
CA ASP A 376 -8.05 -9.13 -0.53
C ASP A 376 -8.76 -10.49 -0.54
N ILE A 377 -9.39 -10.90 0.58
CA ILE A 377 -10.16 -12.14 0.61
C ILE A 377 -11.27 -12.08 -0.44
N THR A 378 -12.01 -10.97 -0.48
CA THR A 378 -13.16 -10.80 -1.37
C THR A 378 -12.75 -10.84 -2.85
N PHE A 379 -11.78 -10.02 -3.26
CA PHE A 379 -11.44 -9.94 -4.68
C PHE A 379 -10.58 -11.12 -5.18
N MET A 380 -9.81 -11.79 -4.31
CA MET A 380 -9.07 -12.99 -4.71
C MET A 380 -9.96 -14.25 -4.72
N SER A 381 -10.88 -14.37 -3.77
CA SER A 381 -11.71 -15.57 -3.67
C SER A 381 -12.82 -15.66 -4.72
N CYS A 382 -13.20 -14.57 -5.37
CA CYS A 382 -14.16 -14.62 -6.48
C CYS A 382 -13.57 -15.20 -7.78
N LEU A 383 -12.24 -15.29 -7.90
CA LEU A 383 -11.58 -15.80 -9.10
C LEU A 383 -11.71 -17.33 -9.24
N PRO A 384 -12.11 -17.84 -10.43
CA PRO A 384 -12.46 -19.26 -10.59
C PRO A 384 -11.35 -20.26 -10.28
N ASN A 385 -10.11 -19.95 -10.64
CA ASN A 385 -8.98 -20.89 -10.54
C ASN A 385 -8.09 -20.65 -9.32
N MET A 386 -8.28 -19.53 -8.61
CA MET A 386 -7.44 -19.11 -7.49
C MET A 386 -7.65 -20.00 -6.25
N ILE A 387 -6.56 -20.48 -5.67
CA ILE A 387 -6.55 -21.05 -4.31
C ILE A 387 -6.28 -19.92 -3.32
N VAL A 388 -7.09 -19.81 -2.27
CA VAL A 388 -7.01 -18.70 -1.30
C VAL A 388 -6.85 -19.25 0.11
N MET A 389 -5.69 -18.98 0.75
CA MET A 389 -5.29 -19.50 2.06
C MET A 389 -5.01 -18.35 3.05
N ALA A 390 -5.13 -18.64 4.35
CA ALA A 390 -4.67 -17.75 5.41
C ALA A 390 -4.20 -18.56 6.62
N PRO A 391 -2.94 -18.38 7.09
CA PRO A 391 -2.40 -19.11 8.24
C PRO A 391 -2.98 -18.58 9.54
N SER A 392 -3.25 -19.51 10.48
CA SER A 392 -3.68 -19.18 11.85
C SER A 392 -2.53 -18.83 12.78
N ASP A 393 -1.32 -19.23 12.43
CA ASP A 393 -0.09 -19.07 13.20
C ASP A 393 1.16 -19.18 12.30
N GLU A 394 2.35 -19.05 12.89
CA GLU A 394 3.63 -19.10 12.18
C GLU A 394 3.98 -20.49 11.61
N ILE A 395 3.46 -21.55 12.21
CA ILE A 395 3.67 -22.93 11.71
C ILE A 395 2.83 -23.12 10.45
N GLU A 396 1.57 -22.71 10.50
CA GLU A 396 0.68 -22.76 9.34
C GLU A 396 1.19 -21.89 8.20
N LEU A 397 1.84 -20.75 8.49
CA LEU A 397 2.47 -19.92 7.45
C LEU A 397 3.58 -20.69 6.73
N ALA A 398 4.47 -21.36 7.45
CA ALA A 398 5.51 -22.18 6.84
C ALA A 398 4.90 -23.35 6.03
N ASN A 399 3.86 -24.00 6.54
CA ASN A 399 3.13 -25.06 5.83
C ASN A 399 2.47 -24.53 4.54
N MET A 400 1.94 -23.30 4.55
CA MET A 400 1.35 -22.68 3.36
C MET A 400 2.39 -22.27 2.32
N VAL A 401 3.59 -21.84 2.73
CA VAL A 401 4.71 -21.62 1.82
C VAL A 401 5.08 -22.94 1.12
N ALA A 402 5.26 -24.04 1.88
CA ALA A 402 5.55 -25.35 1.31
C ALA A 402 4.39 -25.85 0.41
N THR A 403 3.15 -25.60 0.79
CA THR A 403 1.98 -25.95 -0.04
C THR A 403 2.00 -25.20 -1.37
N ALA A 404 2.23 -23.89 -1.32
CA ALA A 404 2.30 -23.03 -2.51
C ALA A 404 3.44 -23.45 -3.46
N SER A 405 4.59 -23.91 -2.92
CA SER A 405 5.72 -24.41 -3.72
C SER A 405 5.36 -25.64 -4.54
N CYS A 406 4.39 -26.44 -4.07
CA CYS A 406 3.96 -27.68 -4.73
C CYS A 406 2.82 -27.49 -5.76
N ILE A 407 2.24 -26.29 -5.87
CA ILE A 407 1.11 -26.04 -6.79
C ILE A 407 1.64 -25.51 -8.12
N ASP A 408 1.56 -26.31 -9.19
CA ASP A 408 2.09 -25.99 -10.52
C ASP A 408 1.01 -25.97 -11.63
N ASP A 409 -0.28 -26.15 -11.27
CA ASP A 409 -1.38 -26.24 -12.23
C ASP A 409 -2.34 -25.03 -12.24
N ARG A 410 -2.21 -24.13 -11.25
CA ARG A 410 -3.09 -22.97 -11.09
C ARG A 410 -2.50 -21.92 -10.12
N PRO A 411 -3.03 -20.68 -10.13
CA PRO A 411 -2.57 -19.68 -9.18
C PRO A 411 -3.02 -19.96 -7.75
N VAL A 412 -2.20 -19.54 -6.80
CA VAL A 412 -2.45 -19.63 -5.37
C VAL A 412 -2.10 -18.33 -4.68
N CYS A 413 -2.88 -17.94 -3.68
CA CYS A 413 -2.52 -16.85 -2.80
C CYS A 413 -2.62 -17.25 -1.33
N PHE A 414 -1.78 -16.66 -0.49
CA PHE A 414 -1.92 -16.72 0.95
C PHE A 414 -1.63 -15.35 1.56
N ARG A 415 -2.44 -15.01 2.57
CA ARG A 415 -2.40 -13.72 3.26
C ARG A 415 -1.98 -13.90 4.71
N TYR A 416 -1.17 -12.97 5.23
CA TYR A 416 -0.81 -12.95 6.64
C TYR A 416 -0.79 -11.53 7.21
N PRO A 417 -1.08 -11.37 8.52
CA PRO A 417 -1.17 -10.06 9.15
C PRO A 417 0.21 -9.44 9.33
N ARG A 418 0.23 -8.13 9.50
CA ARG A 418 1.37 -7.41 10.02
C ARG A 418 1.43 -7.63 11.55
N GLY A 419 2.61 -7.91 12.09
CA GLY A 419 2.80 -7.99 13.53
C GLY A 419 3.77 -9.09 14.00
N ALA A 420 4.01 -9.06 15.31
CA ALA A 420 4.88 -10.00 15.99
C ALA A 420 4.22 -11.38 16.17
N ILE A 421 5.03 -12.42 16.09
CA ILE A 421 4.62 -13.78 16.44
C ILE A 421 4.61 -13.90 17.97
N VAL A 422 3.53 -14.43 18.52
CA VAL A 422 3.49 -14.84 19.92
C VAL A 422 4.42 -16.04 20.06
N LYS A 423 5.55 -15.86 20.74
CA LYS A 423 6.62 -16.85 20.87
C LYS A 423 6.09 -18.28 21.04
N SER A 424 6.25 -19.09 20.01
CA SER A 424 6.32 -20.53 20.18
C SER A 424 7.79 -20.93 20.28
N ASN A 425 8.11 -21.83 21.19
CA ASN A 425 9.46 -22.43 21.32
C ASN A 425 9.77 -23.41 20.16
N SER A 426 9.08 -23.29 19.03
CA SER A 426 9.26 -24.20 17.91
C SER A 426 10.52 -23.83 17.13
N SER A 427 11.46 -24.76 17.12
CA SER A 427 12.62 -24.73 16.23
C SER A 427 12.17 -24.55 14.76
N LEU A 428 12.98 -23.83 13.98
CA LEU A 428 12.87 -23.72 12.54
C LEU A 428 12.71 -25.10 11.89
N CYS A 429 11.48 -25.45 11.52
CA CYS A 429 11.19 -26.68 10.79
C CYS A 429 10.73 -26.32 9.38
N HIS A 430 11.10 -27.16 8.39
CA HIS A 430 10.50 -27.09 7.06
C HIS A 430 8.98 -27.17 7.17
N GLY A 431 8.29 -26.39 6.36
CA GLY A 431 6.85 -26.48 6.24
C GLY A 431 6.43 -27.85 5.70
N VAL A 432 5.29 -28.32 6.15
CA VAL A 432 4.68 -29.55 5.62
C VAL A 432 3.50 -29.14 4.73
N PRO A 433 3.50 -29.55 3.45
CA PRO A 433 2.39 -29.23 2.55
C PRO A 433 1.04 -29.68 3.10
N ILE A 434 0.05 -28.83 3.04
CA ILE A 434 -1.31 -29.06 3.52
C ILE A 434 -2.15 -29.59 2.36
N GLU A 435 -3.04 -30.55 2.62
CA GLU A 435 -4.04 -31.00 1.64
C GLU A 435 -4.96 -29.81 1.27
N ILE A 436 -5.03 -29.50 -0.03
CA ILE A 436 -5.79 -28.35 -0.53
C ILE A 436 -7.26 -28.46 -0.16
N GLY A 437 -7.82 -27.40 0.41
CA GLY A 437 -9.21 -27.33 0.83
C GLY A 437 -9.51 -28.12 2.12
N LYS A 438 -8.50 -28.33 2.98
CA LYS A 438 -8.67 -29.00 4.27
C LYS A 438 -8.45 -28.08 5.45
N GLY A 439 -9.52 -27.84 6.19
CA GLY A 439 -9.48 -27.26 7.51
C GLY A 439 -9.15 -28.29 8.60
N ARG A 440 -9.15 -27.84 9.85
CA ARG A 440 -8.92 -28.70 11.03
C ARG A 440 -9.75 -28.23 12.24
N ILE A 441 -10.09 -29.17 13.11
CA ILE A 441 -10.66 -28.86 14.43
C ILE A 441 -9.50 -28.75 15.42
N LEU A 442 -9.44 -27.65 16.15
CA LEU A 442 -8.42 -27.39 17.17
C LEU A 442 -8.90 -27.76 18.56
N VAL A 443 -10.17 -27.50 18.84
CA VAL A 443 -10.84 -27.81 20.10
C VAL A 443 -12.21 -28.38 19.79
N GLU A 444 -12.60 -29.46 20.45
CA GLU A 444 -13.93 -30.06 20.34
C GLU A 444 -14.84 -29.57 21.48
N GLY A 445 -16.08 -29.24 21.18
CA GLY A 445 -17.15 -28.87 22.10
C GLY A 445 -18.51 -29.22 21.49
N LYS A 446 -19.61 -28.92 22.18
CA LYS A 446 -20.96 -29.31 21.74
C LYS A 446 -21.95 -28.19 21.62
N ASP A 447 -21.72 -27.01 22.25
CA ASP A 447 -22.73 -25.97 22.38
C ASP A 447 -22.74 -25.03 21.16
N ILE A 448 -21.54 -24.64 20.69
CA ILE A 448 -21.36 -23.70 19.59
C ILE A 448 -20.08 -23.97 18.83
N ALA A 449 -20.08 -23.73 17.52
CA ALA A 449 -18.89 -23.82 16.68
C ALA A 449 -18.40 -22.43 16.27
N LEU A 450 -17.10 -22.18 16.48
CA LEU A 450 -16.36 -21.04 15.95
C LEU A 450 -15.48 -21.51 14.81
N LEU A 451 -15.70 -21.02 13.60
CA LEU A 451 -14.90 -21.30 12.41
C LEU A 451 -14.10 -20.06 12.06
N GLY A 452 -12.86 -20.03 12.50
CA GLY A 452 -11.93 -18.94 12.26
C GLY A 452 -11.20 -19.08 10.93
N TYR A 453 -10.87 -17.95 10.31
CA TYR A 453 -10.04 -17.88 9.11
C TYR A 453 -8.83 -16.97 9.34
N GLY A 454 -7.63 -17.50 9.05
CA GLY A 454 -6.38 -16.80 9.25
C GLY A 454 -6.10 -16.44 10.71
N ALA A 455 -5.51 -15.28 10.97
CA ALA A 455 -5.14 -14.83 12.31
C ALA A 455 -6.32 -14.78 13.31
N MET A 456 -7.57 -14.69 12.81
CA MET A 456 -8.76 -14.68 13.68
C MET A 456 -9.01 -16.00 14.42
N VAL A 457 -8.37 -17.08 14.02
CA VAL A 457 -8.38 -18.34 14.80
C VAL A 457 -7.83 -18.11 16.21
N GLN A 458 -6.81 -17.26 16.38
CA GLN A 458 -6.27 -16.94 17.70
C GLN A 458 -7.32 -16.20 18.57
N ASN A 459 -8.12 -15.33 17.97
CA ASN A 459 -9.22 -14.66 18.69
C ASN A 459 -10.38 -15.62 18.98
N CYS A 460 -10.63 -16.62 18.13
CA CYS A 460 -11.55 -17.71 18.44
C CYS A 460 -11.09 -18.54 19.64
N LEU A 461 -9.79 -18.85 19.74
CA LEU A 461 -9.21 -19.56 20.89
C LEU A 461 -9.30 -18.73 22.19
N ARG A 462 -9.09 -17.41 22.11
CA ARG A 462 -9.34 -16.52 23.25
C ARG A 462 -10.81 -16.50 23.67
N ALA A 463 -11.71 -16.45 22.70
CA ALA A 463 -13.17 -16.52 22.95
C ALA A 463 -13.55 -17.88 23.60
N HIS A 464 -12.97 -18.98 23.13
CA HIS A 464 -13.14 -20.30 23.74
C HIS A 464 -12.74 -20.29 25.23
N SER A 465 -11.59 -19.72 25.59
CA SER A 465 -11.14 -19.64 26.98
C SER A 465 -12.15 -18.88 27.84
N LEU A 466 -12.63 -17.72 27.39
CA LEU A 466 -13.64 -16.91 28.08
C LEU A 466 -14.99 -17.64 28.24
N LEU A 467 -15.42 -18.36 27.23
CA LEU A 467 -16.69 -19.11 27.24
C LEU A 467 -16.58 -20.37 28.11
N SER A 468 -15.43 -21.02 28.16
CA SER A 468 -15.17 -22.19 29.01
C SER A 468 -15.26 -21.86 30.49
N GLU A 469 -14.81 -20.68 30.91
CA GLU A 469 -14.97 -20.17 32.29
C GLU A 469 -16.45 -20.01 32.69
N LEU A 470 -17.34 -19.81 31.68
CA LEU A 470 -18.78 -19.72 31.87
C LEU A 470 -19.51 -21.06 31.67
N GLY A 471 -18.75 -22.16 31.54
CA GLY A 471 -19.28 -23.53 31.39
C GLY A 471 -19.85 -23.85 30.02
N ILE A 472 -19.44 -23.12 28.96
CA ILE A 472 -19.86 -23.35 27.57
C ILE A 472 -18.80 -24.13 26.82
N GLU A 473 -19.18 -25.24 26.22
CA GLU A 473 -18.30 -26.12 25.44
C GLU A 473 -18.28 -25.71 23.97
N VAL A 474 -17.17 -25.09 23.55
CA VAL A 474 -17.03 -24.48 22.23
C VAL A 474 -16.13 -25.32 21.34
N THR A 475 -16.59 -25.64 20.13
CA THR A 475 -15.71 -26.15 19.06
C THR A 475 -15.01 -25.00 18.40
N VAL A 476 -13.68 -25.04 18.30
CA VAL A 476 -12.88 -24.10 17.50
C VAL A 476 -12.27 -24.84 16.32
N ALA A 477 -12.57 -24.36 15.12
CA ALA A 477 -12.03 -24.90 13.88
C ALA A 477 -11.26 -23.81 13.10
N ASP A 478 -10.18 -24.23 12.47
CA ASP A 478 -9.34 -23.43 11.57
C ASP A 478 -9.69 -23.79 10.12
N ALA A 479 -10.25 -22.85 9.40
CA ALA A 479 -10.67 -23.05 8.02
C ALA A 479 -9.50 -23.24 7.05
N ARG A 480 -8.32 -22.61 7.31
CA ARG A 480 -7.12 -22.62 6.46
C ARG A 480 -7.36 -22.06 5.04
N PHE A 481 -8.45 -22.48 4.38
CA PHE A 481 -8.79 -22.15 3.01
C PHE A 481 -10.13 -21.42 2.94
N CYS A 482 -10.13 -20.26 2.30
CA CYS A 482 -11.37 -19.63 1.82
C CYS A 482 -11.83 -20.35 0.54
N LYS A 483 -10.87 -20.72 -0.30
CA LYS A 483 -11.13 -21.40 -1.58
C LYS A 483 -9.99 -22.39 -1.91
N PRO A 484 -10.31 -23.67 -2.21
CA PRO A 484 -11.62 -24.28 -2.04
C PRO A 484 -12.02 -24.42 -0.56
N LEU A 485 -13.31 -24.24 -0.27
CA LEU A 485 -13.86 -24.39 1.08
C LEU A 485 -13.87 -25.87 1.49
N ASP A 486 -13.50 -26.19 2.73
CA ASP A 486 -13.72 -27.53 3.29
C ASP A 486 -15.21 -27.78 3.60
N ILE A 487 -15.93 -28.21 2.57
CA ILE A 487 -17.37 -28.47 2.67
C ILE A 487 -17.69 -29.63 3.65
N LYS A 488 -16.74 -30.56 3.85
CA LYS A 488 -16.94 -31.66 4.81
C LYS A 488 -16.88 -31.15 6.25
N LEU A 489 -15.87 -30.31 6.55
CA LEU A 489 -15.75 -29.66 7.85
C LEU A 489 -16.97 -28.79 8.14
N VAL A 490 -17.39 -27.92 7.19
CA VAL A 490 -18.54 -27.04 7.39
C VAL A 490 -19.82 -27.85 7.62
N ARG A 491 -20.06 -28.94 6.87
CA ARG A 491 -21.19 -29.86 7.11
C ARG A 491 -21.15 -30.48 8.49
N GLN A 492 -20.00 -30.96 8.92
CA GLN A 492 -19.79 -31.56 10.26
C GLN A 492 -20.12 -30.54 11.36
N LEU A 493 -19.61 -29.31 11.25
CA LEU A 493 -19.90 -28.26 12.22
C LEU A 493 -21.40 -27.93 12.27
N CYS A 494 -22.08 -27.84 11.12
CA CYS A 494 -23.52 -27.60 11.04
C CYS A 494 -24.37 -28.78 11.54
N GLN A 495 -23.87 -30.01 11.47
CA GLN A 495 -24.58 -31.19 11.97
C GLN A 495 -24.44 -31.37 13.48
N ASN A 496 -23.27 -31.04 14.02
CA ASN A 496 -22.95 -31.28 15.42
C ASN A 496 -23.35 -30.12 16.35
N HIS A 497 -23.67 -28.94 15.79
CA HIS A 497 -23.95 -27.73 16.56
C HIS A 497 -25.22 -27.04 16.08
N SER A 498 -25.91 -26.37 17.00
CA SER A 498 -27.05 -25.51 16.68
C SER A 498 -26.63 -24.08 16.28
N PHE A 499 -25.38 -23.72 16.57
CA PHE A 499 -24.83 -22.38 16.31
C PHE A 499 -23.47 -22.47 15.62
N LEU A 500 -23.31 -21.71 14.55
CA LEU A 500 -22.06 -21.56 13.83
C LEU A 500 -21.72 -20.06 13.73
N ILE A 501 -20.51 -19.70 14.18
CA ILE A 501 -19.97 -18.36 13.97
C ILE A 501 -18.74 -18.47 13.06
N THR A 502 -18.73 -17.74 11.96
CA THR A 502 -17.55 -17.56 11.10
C THR A 502 -16.85 -16.27 11.45
N VAL A 503 -15.51 -16.28 11.55
CA VAL A 503 -14.72 -15.12 11.97
C VAL A 503 -13.58 -14.89 11.00
N GLU A 504 -13.54 -13.70 10.41
CA GLU A 504 -12.48 -13.27 9.50
C GLU A 504 -12.12 -11.80 9.72
N GLU A 505 -10.89 -11.42 9.42
CA GLU A 505 -10.43 -10.04 9.34
C GLU A 505 -10.41 -9.61 7.87
N GLY A 506 -11.59 -9.50 7.31
CA GLY A 506 -11.86 -9.14 5.92
C GLY A 506 -13.21 -8.44 5.80
N SER A 507 -13.44 -7.78 4.66
CA SER A 507 -14.69 -7.09 4.37
C SER A 507 -15.85 -8.05 4.14
N ILE A 508 -17.06 -7.51 4.09
CA ILE A 508 -18.25 -8.22 3.59
C ILE A 508 -17.94 -8.77 2.18
N GLY A 509 -18.35 -10.00 1.92
CA GLY A 509 -18.05 -10.70 0.64
C GLY A 509 -16.90 -11.70 0.73
N GLY A 510 -16.16 -11.74 1.86
CA GLY A 510 -15.04 -12.64 2.09
C GLY A 510 -15.43 -14.07 2.48
N PHE A 511 -14.65 -14.68 3.39
CA PHE A 511 -14.77 -16.08 3.81
C PHE A 511 -16.17 -16.44 4.35
N GLY A 512 -16.74 -15.60 5.24
CA GLY A 512 -18.07 -15.83 5.77
C GLY A 512 -19.14 -15.88 4.69
N SER A 513 -19.00 -15.10 3.61
CA SER A 513 -19.92 -15.12 2.48
C SER A 513 -19.83 -16.42 1.68
N HIS A 514 -18.63 -16.99 1.49
CA HIS A 514 -18.44 -18.31 0.88
C HIS A 514 -19.09 -19.42 1.72
N VAL A 515 -18.92 -19.37 3.05
CA VAL A 515 -19.60 -20.31 3.96
C VAL A 515 -21.12 -20.14 3.88
N ALA A 516 -21.64 -18.89 3.90
CA ALA A 516 -23.06 -18.60 3.78
C ALA A 516 -23.66 -19.17 2.49
N GLN A 517 -23.01 -18.92 1.36
CA GLN A 517 -23.46 -19.45 0.07
C GLN A 517 -23.50 -20.97 0.10
N PHE A 518 -22.47 -21.62 0.63
CA PHE A 518 -22.41 -23.07 0.71
C PHE A 518 -23.53 -23.64 1.61
N ILE A 519 -23.68 -23.16 2.84
CA ILE A 519 -24.69 -23.69 3.77
C ILE A 519 -26.13 -23.43 3.31
N THR A 520 -26.35 -22.35 2.54
CA THR A 520 -27.63 -22.05 1.89
C THR A 520 -27.94 -23.05 0.80
N LEU A 521 -26.99 -23.28 -0.13
CA LEU A 521 -27.16 -24.23 -1.25
C LEU A 521 -27.24 -25.69 -0.77
N ASP A 522 -26.58 -26.03 0.35
CA ASP A 522 -26.63 -27.35 0.99
C ASP A 522 -27.89 -27.56 1.84
N GLY A 523 -28.81 -26.59 1.88
CA GLY A 523 -30.08 -26.63 2.63
C GLY A 523 -29.89 -26.64 4.16
N LYS A 524 -28.72 -26.29 4.68
CA LYS A 524 -28.48 -26.29 6.13
C LYS A 524 -29.24 -25.16 6.83
N LEU A 525 -29.44 -24.02 6.17
CA LEU A 525 -30.21 -22.90 6.72
C LEU A 525 -31.72 -23.16 6.74
N ASP A 526 -32.21 -24.19 6.04
CA ASP A 526 -33.63 -24.62 6.12
C ASP A 526 -33.92 -25.38 7.41
N GLY A 527 -32.88 -25.73 8.19
CA GLY A 527 -32.98 -26.43 9.47
C GLY A 527 -32.89 -25.51 10.68
N SER A 528 -32.39 -26.06 11.80
CA SER A 528 -32.27 -25.37 13.09
C SER A 528 -30.98 -24.57 13.28
N ILE A 529 -30.01 -24.71 12.37
CA ILE A 529 -28.72 -24.03 12.51
C ILE A 529 -28.86 -22.52 12.46
N LYS A 530 -28.27 -21.83 13.40
CA LYS A 530 -28.17 -20.36 13.39
C LYS A 530 -26.74 -19.98 13.08
N TRP A 531 -26.56 -19.27 11.98
CA TRP A 531 -25.26 -18.79 11.54
C TRP A 531 -25.09 -17.29 11.77
N ARG A 532 -23.89 -16.85 12.16
CA ARG A 532 -23.49 -15.45 12.27
C ARG A 532 -22.09 -15.24 11.72
N PRO A 533 -21.88 -14.32 10.77
CA PRO A 533 -20.56 -13.87 10.38
C PRO A 533 -20.05 -12.77 11.33
N ILE A 534 -18.77 -12.80 11.63
CA ILE A 534 -18.04 -11.69 12.24
C ILE A 534 -16.96 -11.29 11.23
N VAL A 535 -17.09 -10.09 10.69
CA VAL A 535 -16.27 -9.52 9.63
C VAL A 535 -15.94 -8.07 9.99
N LEU A 536 -15.07 -7.41 9.23
CA LEU A 536 -14.86 -5.97 9.35
C LEU A 536 -16.18 -5.21 9.09
N PRO A 537 -16.46 -4.15 9.86
CA PRO A 537 -17.65 -3.33 9.65
C PRO A 537 -17.59 -2.61 8.28
N ASP A 538 -18.77 -2.23 7.77
CA ASP A 538 -18.91 -1.53 6.49
C ASP A 538 -18.53 -0.04 6.62
N ASN A 539 -17.35 0.22 7.17
CA ASN A 539 -16.72 1.55 7.29
C ASN A 539 -15.21 1.42 7.40
N TYR A 540 -14.49 2.46 7.01
CA TYR A 540 -13.05 2.52 7.22
C TYR A 540 -12.74 2.72 8.71
N ILE A 541 -11.70 2.02 9.19
CA ILE A 541 -11.23 2.12 10.57
C ILE A 541 -10.00 3.02 10.57
N GLU A 542 -10.08 4.10 11.35
CA GLU A 542 -9.03 5.10 11.45
C GLU A 542 -7.76 4.61 12.15
N HIS A 543 -6.73 5.44 12.12
CA HIS A 543 -5.44 5.20 12.76
C HIS A 543 -5.61 4.95 14.26
N ALA A 544 -5.11 3.82 14.73
CA ALA A 544 -5.09 3.46 16.15
C ALA A 544 -4.06 2.34 16.36
N SER A 545 -3.86 1.89 17.59
CA SER A 545 -3.10 0.65 17.82
C SER A 545 -3.85 -0.57 17.23
N PRO A 546 -3.16 -1.66 16.85
CA PRO A 546 -3.81 -2.85 16.30
C PRO A 546 -4.90 -3.43 17.21
N MET A 547 -4.70 -3.41 18.51
CA MET A 547 -5.68 -3.89 19.47
C MET A 547 -6.92 -3.00 19.54
N GLU A 548 -6.75 -1.68 19.48
CA GLU A 548 -7.87 -0.73 19.43
C GLU A 548 -8.64 -0.86 18.12
N GLN A 549 -7.95 -1.02 16.98
CA GLN A 549 -8.63 -1.24 15.69
C GLN A 549 -9.45 -2.54 15.71
N LEU A 550 -8.91 -3.64 16.26
CA LEU A 550 -9.66 -4.90 16.42
C LEU A 550 -10.86 -4.73 17.36
N ALA A 551 -10.75 -3.91 18.41
CA ALA A 551 -11.85 -3.62 19.31
C ALA A 551 -12.94 -2.80 18.61
N LEU A 552 -12.56 -1.74 17.87
CA LEU A 552 -13.48 -0.94 17.06
C LEU A 552 -14.16 -1.78 15.97
N ALA A 553 -13.45 -2.75 15.41
CA ALA A 553 -13.98 -3.68 14.42
C ALA A 553 -14.92 -4.76 15.01
N GLY A 554 -14.95 -4.94 16.33
CA GLY A 554 -15.73 -6.02 16.95
C GLY A 554 -15.11 -7.42 16.77
N LEU A 555 -13.78 -7.50 16.57
CA LEU A 555 -13.07 -8.73 16.21
C LEU A 555 -12.25 -9.33 17.36
N THR A 556 -12.26 -8.74 18.56
CA THR A 556 -11.54 -9.30 19.71
C THR A 556 -12.20 -10.59 20.23
N GLY A 557 -11.47 -11.37 21.00
CA GLY A 557 -12.03 -12.57 21.65
C GLY A 557 -13.25 -12.29 22.53
N HIS A 558 -13.30 -11.11 23.17
CA HIS A 558 -14.48 -10.67 23.94
C HIS A 558 -15.72 -10.46 23.07
N HIS A 559 -15.58 -9.80 21.92
CA HIS A 559 -16.68 -9.58 20.97
C HIS A 559 -17.21 -10.91 20.41
N ILE A 560 -16.31 -11.84 20.06
CA ILE A 560 -16.67 -13.17 19.59
C ILE A 560 -17.42 -13.93 20.67
N ALA A 561 -16.93 -13.92 21.91
CA ALA A 561 -17.57 -14.57 23.05
C ALA A 561 -18.92 -13.92 23.39
N ALA A 562 -19.03 -12.59 23.36
CA ALA A 562 -20.31 -11.90 23.56
C ALA A 562 -21.35 -12.22 22.48
N THR A 563 -20.91 -12.37 21.21
CA THR A 563 -21.79 -12.82 20.12
C THR A 563 -22.28 -14.25 20.37
N ALA A 564 -21.41 -15.15 20.81
CA ALA A 564 -21.75 -16.52 21.17
C ALA A 564 -22.78 -16.57 22.32
N LEU A 565 -22.54 -15.81 23.40
CA LEU A 565 -23.46 -15.70 24.53
C LEU A 565 -24.83 -15.16 24.11
N SER A 566 -24.86 -14.16 23.24
CA SER A 566 -26.09 -13.59 22.71
C SER A 566 -26.92 -14.62 21.92
N LEU A 567 -26.26 -15.45 21.10
CA LEU A 567 -26.92 -16.54 20.35
C LEU A 567 -27.48 -17.61 21.28
N LEU A 568 -26.80 -17.91 22.39
CA LEU A 568 -27.24 -18.85 23.42
C LEU A 568 -28.33 -18.28 24.35
N GLY A 569 -28.75 -17.02 24.15
CA GLY A 569 -29.75 -16.35 24.98
C GLY A 569 -29.23 -15.80 26.32
N ARG A 570 -27.90 -15.81 26.53
CA ARG A 570 -27.20 -15.31 27.74
C ARG A 570 -26.83 -13.82 27.60
N THR A 571 -27.80 -12.98 27.19
CA THR A 571 -27.56 -11.57 26.83
C THR A 571 -26.99 -10.74 27.98
N ARG A 572 -27.37 -11.02 29.24
CA ARG A 572 -26.82 -10.30 30.41
C ARG A 572 -25.31 -10.56 30.56
N GLU A 573 -24.87 -11.78 30.36
CA GLU A 573 -23.47 -12.14 30.48
C GLU A 573 -22.67 -11.61 29.28
N ALA A 574 -23.27 -11.58 28.09
CA ALA A 574 -22.69 -10.94 26.93
C ALA A 574 -22.39 -9.45 27.20
N LEU A 575 -23.31 -8.72 27.82
CA LEU A 575 -23.11 -7.32 28.19
C LEU A 575 -22.03 -7.15 29.25
N LEU A 576 -22.01 -8.02 30.26
CA LEU A 576 -20.99 -7.97 31.32
C LEU A 576 -19.58 -8.26 30.81
N LEU A 577 -19.45 -9.08 29.77
CA LEU A 577 -18.17 -9.38 29.15
C LEU A 577 -17.60 -8.19 28.34
N MET A 578 -18.48 -7.28 27.91
CA MET A 578 -18.11 -6.10 27.12
C MET A 578 -17.90 -4.84 27.97
N CYS A 579 -18.27 -4.86 29.25
CA CYS A 579 -18.00 -3.81 30.24
C CYS A 579 -16.63 -3.95 30.88
#